data_0707f129be60c518dcbaf2e8a53f660e
#
_entry.id   0707f129be60c518dcbaf2e8a53f660e
#
_cell.length_a   1.000
_cell.length_b   1.000
_cell.length_c   1.000
_cell.angle_alpha   90.00
_cell.angle_beta   90.00
_cell.angle_gamma   90.00
#
_symmetry.space_group_name_H-M   'P 1'
#
loop_
_entity.id
_entity.type
_entity.pdbx_description
1 polymer ?
#
loop_
_entity_poly.entity_id
_entity_poly.type
_entity_poly.pdbx_seq_one_letter_code
_entity_poly.pdbx_strand_id
1 'polypeptide(L)'
;MARYEHLPIYREAYDLTVHVEQVVRNFSRYHKYTLGTDLRNRMRGALEKIVEANNATDRVEYLKELRQQLEGLKVLCRLCHDSGAFGGGTKSYLHIAERLTNLARQNEGWLKKNVKDEG
;
A
#
# COMPACT_ATOMS: atom_id res chain seq x y z
N MET A 1 -10.06 -1.31 21.68
CA MET A 1 -9.78 -0.90 20.30
C MET A 1 -8.32 -0.48 20.17
N ALA A 2 -7.63 -1.01 19.17
CA ALA A 2 -6.24 -0.68 18.96
C ALA A 2 -6.09 0.77 18.46
N ARG A 3 -5.00 1.42 18.90
CA ARG A 3 -4.77 2.83 18.55
C ARG A 3 -4.66 3.08 17.05
N TYR A 4 -4.02 2.14 16.31
CA TYR A 4 -3.81 2.33 14.87
C TYR A 4 -5.11 2.39 14.08
N GLU A 5 -6.19 1.82 14.59
CA GLU A 5 -7.49 1.80 13.90
C GLU A 5 -8.08 3.19 13.69
N HIS A 6 -7.61 4.18 14.44
CA HIS A 6 -8.06 5.57 14.30
C HIS A 6 -7.22 6.39 13.32
N LEU A 7 -6.08 5.85 12.87
CA LEU A 7 -5.21 6.58 11.94
C LEU A 7 -5.82 6.61 10.55
N PRO A 8 -5.94 7.81 9.93
CA PRO A 8 -6.43 7.89 8.55
C PRO A 8 -5.62 7.03 7.58
N ILE A 9 -4.30 7.01 7.71
CA ILE A 9 -3.44 6.19 6.84
C ILE A 9 -3.74 4.70 7.00
N TYR A 10 -4.01 4.24 8.23
CA TYR A 10 -4.38 2.84 8.46
C TYR A 10 -5.69 2.50 7.77
N ARG A 11 -6.71 3.33 7.97
CA ARG A 11 -8.04 3.11 7.38
C ARG A 11 -7.98 3.03 5.86
N GLU A 12 -7.27 3.96 5.27
CA GLU A 12 -7.13 3.98 3.81
C GLU A 12 -6.36 2.78 3.30
N ALA A 13 -5.26 2.41 3.98
CA ALA A 13 -4.49 1.23 3.62
C ALA A 13 -5.29 -0.06 3.80
N TYR A 14 -6.09 -0.14 4.87
CA TYR A 14 -6.95 -1.30 5.10
C TYR A 14 -7.97 -1.44 3.97
N ASP A 15 -8.67 -0.35 3.65
CA ASP A 15 -9.68 -0.37 2.57
C ASP A 15 -9.04 -0.73 1.24
N LEU A 16 -7.86 -0.21 0.96
CA LEU A 16 -7.14 -0.54 -0.27
C LEU A 16 -6.72 -2.01 -0.28
N THR A 17 -6.28 -2.55 0.86
CA THR A 17 -5.91 -3.96 0.96
C THR A 17 -7.10 -4.86 0.62
N VAL A 18 -8.27 -4.55 1.16
CA VAL A 18 -9.50 -5.29 0.86
C VAL A 18 -9.84 -5.17 -0.64
N HIS A 19 -9.73 -3.97 -1.18
CA HIS A 19 -10.01 -3.73 -2.60
C HIS A 19 -9.06 -4.53 -3.50
N VAL A 20 -7.77 -4.55 -3.17
CA VAL A 20 -6.78 -5.32 -3.92
C VAL A 20 -7.10 -6.82 -3.90
N GLU A 21 -7.53 -7.36 -2.76
CA GLU A 21 -7.94 -8.75 -2.68
C GLU A 21 -9.10 -9.04 -3.66
N GLN A 22 -10.06 -8.14 -3.74
CA GLN A 22 -11.20 -8.29 -4.64
C GLN A 22 -10.79 -8.20 -6.11
N VAL A 23 -9.91 -7.26 -6.44
CA VAL A 23 -9.44 -7.05 -7.81
C VAL A 23 -8.62 -8.25 -8.28
N VAL A 24 -7.70 -8.74 -7.44
CA VAL A 24 -6.85 -9.89 -7.78
C VAL A 24 -7.68 -11.14 -7.98
N ARG A 25 -8.77 -11.30 -7.25
CA ARG A 25 -9.68 -12.44 -7.42
C ARG A 25 -10.18 -12.55 -8.86
N ASN A 26 -10.31 -11.42 -9.55
CA ASN A 26 -10.78 -11.34 -10.92
C ASN A 26 -9.66 -11.35 -11.97
N PHE A 27 -8.41 -11.45 -11.57
CA PHE A 27 -7.30 -11.61 -12.50
C PHE A 27 -7.45 -12.94 -13.24
N SER A 28 -6.94 -13.02 -14.47
CA SER A 28 -6.84 -14.30 -15.17
C SER A 28 -5.99 -15.25 -14.34
N ARG A 29 -6.20 -16.56 -14.53
CA ARG A 29 -5.48 -17.58 -13.78
C ARG A 29 -3.96 -17.39 -13.86
N TYR A 30 -3.46 -17.05 -15.03
CA TYR A 30 -2.03 -16.81 -15.24
C TYR A 30 -1.49 -15.72 -14.31
N HIS A 31 -2.19 -14.59 -14.25
CA HIS A 31 -1.74 -13.45 -13.46
C HIS A 31 -2.11 -13.55 -11.98
N LYS A 32 -3.19 -14.28 -11.66
CA LYS A 32 -3.67 -14.39 -10.28
C LYS A 32 -2.60 -14.97 -9.36
N TYR A 33 -1.93 -16.01 -9.79
CA TYR A 33 -0.95 -16.74 -8.96
C TYR A 33 0.48 -16.26 -9.13
N THR A 34 0.68 -15.23 -9.93
CA THR A 34 1.99 -14.61 -10.15
C THR A 34 1.94 -13.16 -9.63
N LEU A 35 1.68 -12.21 -10.52
CA LEU A 35 1.60 -10.79 -10.16
C LEU A 35 0.53 -10.51 -9.10
N GLY A 36 -0.59 -11.21 -9.18
CA GLY A 36 -1.68 -11.03 -8.22
C GLY A 36 -1.28 -11.41 -6.80
N THR A 37 -0.61 -12.54 -6.64
CA THR A 37 -0.10 -12.98 -5.33
C THR A 37 0.88 -11.96 -4.77
N ASP A 38 1.78 -11.47 -5.61
CA ASP A 38 2.77 -10.48 -5.20
C ASP A 38 2.09 -9.17 -4.77
N LEU A 39 1.14 -8.70 -5.55
CA LEU A 39 0.40 -7.48 -5.24
C LEU A 39 -0.32 -7.60 -3.89
N ARG A 40 -1.02 -8.70 -3.66
CA ARG A 40 -1.72 -8.94 -2.40
C ARG A 40 -0.76 -8.97 -1.21
N ASN A 41 0.34 -9.71 -1.35
CA ASN A 41 1.29 -9.87 -0.25
C ASN A 41 1.98 -8.56 0.09
N ARG A 42 2.37 -7.78 -0.91
CA ARG A 42 3.01 -6.48 -0.68
C ARG A 42 2.05 -5.47 -0.07
N MET A 43 0.78 -5.52 -0.47
CA MET A 43 -0.23 -4.62 0.11
C MET A 43 -0.43 -4.93 1.59
N ARG A 44 -0.54 -6.21 1.95
CA ARG A 44 -0.62 -6.61 3.36
C ARG A 44 0.62 -6.21 4.13
N GLY A 45 1.80 -6.35 3.51
CA GLY A 45 3.06 -5.93 4.13
C GLY A 45 3.09 -4.46 4.47
N ALA A 46 2.58 -3.62 3.57
CA ALA A 46 2.49 -2.18 3.82
C ALA A 46 1.52 -1.87 4.96
N LEU A 47 0.37 -2.55 5.01
CA LEU A 47 -0.60 -2.40 6.09
C LEU A 47 0.04 -2.76 7.43
N GLU A 48 0.74 -3.90 7.48
CA GLU A 48 1.43 -4.35 8.69
C GLU A 48 2.51 -3.34 9.13
N LYS A 49 3.20 -2.75 8.16
CA LYS A 49 4.24 -1.75 8.46
C LYS A 49 3.65 -0.50 9.13
N ILE A 50 2.46 -0.10 8.74
CA ILE A 50 1.77 1.02 9.38
C ILE A 50 1.52 0.71 10.86
N VAL A 51 1.07 -0.50 11.16
CA VAL A 51 0.83 -0.93 12.54
C VAL A 51 2.14 -0.95 13.33
N GLU A 52 3.19 -1.52 12.74
CA GLU A 52 4.52 -1.56 13.37
C GLU A 52 5.04 -0.15 13.66
N ALA A 53 4.91 0.76 12.71
CA ALA A 53 5.35 2.14 12.87
C ALA A 53 4.59 2.83 14.01
N ASN A 54 3.27 2.60 14.08
CA ASN A 54 2.46 3.21 15.13
C ASN A 54 2.86 2.70 16.52
N ASN A 55 3.25 1.44 16.61
CA ASN A 55 3.62 0.82 17.89
C ASN A 55 5.07 1.07 18.29
N ALA A 56 5.90 1.57 17.37
CA ALA A 56 7.32 1.77 17.62
C ALA A 56 7.57 3.06 18.41
N THR A 57 8.60 3.03 19.26
CA THR A 57 9.08 4.21 19.96
C THR A 57 9.77 5.16 18.97
N ASP A 58 10.64 4.60 18.13
CA ASP A 58 11.30 5.32 17.05
C ASP A 58 10.66 4.90 15.73
N ARG A 59 9.89 5.78 15.14
CA ARG A 59 9.10 5.50 13.95
C ARG A 59 9.83 5.74 12.64
N VAL A 60 10.90 6.53 12.66
CA VAL A 60 11.52 7.03 11.42
C VAL A 60 11.93 5.90 10.48
N GLU A 61 12.62 4.87 10.99
CA GLU A 61 13.05 3.77 10.14
C GLU A 61 11.89 2.98 9.55
N TYR A 62 10.84 2.75 10.35
CA TYR A 62 9.63 2.07 9.87
C TYR A 62 8.95 2.86 8.76
N LEU A 63 8.89 4.18 8.90
CA LEU A 63 8.25 5.04 7.89
C LEU A 63 9.07 5.14 6.61
N LYS A 64 10.41 5.07 6.71
CA LYS A 64 11.28 5.00 5.53
C LYS A 64 11.10 3.68 4.80
N GLU A 65 10.96 2.57 5.54
CA GLU A 65 10.67 1.27 4.94
C GLU A 65 9.30 1.29 4.25
N LEU A 66 8.30 1.89 4.89
CA LEU A 66 6.97 2.03 4.30
C LEU A 66 7.02 2.85 3.01
N ARG A 67 7.83 3.91 2.98
CA ARG A 67 8.05 4.71 1.77
C ARG A 67 8.48 3.82 0.61
N GLN A 68 9.47 2.96 0.86
CA GLN A 68 9.97 2.06 -0.17
C GLN A 68 8.93 1.01 -0.58
N GLN A 69 8.19 0.48 0.38
CA GLN A 69 7.13 -0.47 0.08
C GLN A 69 6.04 0.13 -0.80
N LEU A 70 5.66 1.38 -0.53
CA LEU A 70 4.65 2.07 -1.33
C LEU A 70 5.15 2.37 -2.74
N GLU A 71 6.43 2.73 -2.89
CA GLU A 71 7.03 2.91 -4.21
C GLU A 71 7.05 1.60 -4.98
N GLY A 72 7.44 0.51 -4.33
CA GLY A 72 7.42 -0.82 -4.94
C GLY A 72 6.01 -1.23 -5.39
N LEU A 73 5.00 -0.89 -4.59
CA LEU A 73 3.61 -1.17 -4.95
C LEU A 73 3.15 -0.38 -6.16
N LYS A 74 3.58 0.88 -6.29
CA LYS A 74 3.25 1.68 -7.47
C LYS A 74 3.84 1.06 -8.73
N VAL A 75 5.10 0.63 -8.66
CA VAL A 75 5.78 -0.04 -9.77
C VAL A 75 5.06 -1.34 -10.12
N LEU A 76 4.75 -2.16 -9.12
CA LEU A 76 4.07 -3.43 -9.34
C LEU A 76 2.68 -3.24 -9.93
N CYS A 77 1.94 -2.24 -9.46
CA CYS A 77 0.61 -1.92 -9.98
C CYS A 77 0.69 -1.56 -11.46
N ARG A 78 1.68 -0.75 -11.85
CA ARG A 78 1.89 -0.39 -13.25
C ARG A 78 2.27 -1.62 -14.08
N LEU A 79 3.11 -2.48 -13.52
CA LEU A 79 3.49 -3.74 -14.20
C LEU A 79 2.26 -4.62 -14.43
N CYS A 80 1.39 -4.73 -13.45
CA CYS A 80 0.13 -5.47 -13.59
C CYS A 80 -0.71 -4.90 -14.73
N HIS A 81 -0.81 -3.58 -14.79
CA HIS A 81 -1.57 -2.90 -15.84
C HIS A 81 -0.97 -3.17 -17.23
N ASP A 82 0.33 -2.97 -17.37
CA ASP A 82 1.01 -3.12 -18.66
C ASP A 82 1.05 -4.57 -19.13
N SER A 83 0.97 -5.53 -18.19
CA SER A 83 0.95 -6.96 -18.51
C SER A 83 -0.46 -7.49 -18.78
N GLY A 84 -1.48 -6.64 -18.66
CA GLY A 84 -2.86 -7.03 -18.93
C GLY A 84 -3.58 -7.71 -17.76
N ALA A 85 -2.99 -7.69 -16.55
CA ALA A 85 -3.59 -8.36 -15.40
C ALA A 85 -4.95 -7.77 -15.01
N PHE A 86 -5.15 -6.47 -15.23
CA PHE A 86 -6.43 -5.80 -14.94
C PHE A 86 -7.46 -5.98 -16.06
N GLY A 87 -7.14 -6.72 -17.10
CA GLY A 87 -7.99 -6.84 -18.28
C GLY A 87 -7.79 -5.64 -19.21
N GLY A 88 -8.79 -5.30 -19.99
CA GLY A 88 -8.66 -4.25 -21.01
C GLY A 88 -8.90 -2.84 -20.54
N GLY A 89 -9.40 -2.66 -19.31
CA GLY A 89 -9.75 -1.34 -18.78
C GLY A 89 -8.68 -0.73 -17.91
N THR A 90 -8.81 0.57 -17.63
CA THR A 90 -7.88 1.32 -16.80
C THR A 90 -8.44 1.67 -15.42
N LYS A 91 -9.73 1.43 -15.20
CA LYS A 91 -10.42 1.88 -14.00
C LYS A 91 -9.80 1.35 -12.71
N SER A 92 -9.58 0.04 -12.62
CA SER A 92 -9.00 -0.58 -11.43
C SER A 92 -7.58 -0.12 -11.19
N TYR A 93 -6.78 -0.05 -12.26
CA TYR A 93 -5.41 0.44 -12.18
C TYR A 93 -5.36 1.87 -11.63
N LEU A 94 -6.14 2.76 -12.22
CA LEU A 94 -6.14 4.17 -11.81
C LEU A 94 -6.60 4.35 -10.37
N HIS A 95 -7.60 3.58 -9.96
CA HIS A 95 -8.10 3.64 -8.58
C HIS A 95 -7.01 3.25 -7.58
N ILE A 96 -6.34 2.13 -7.82
CA ILE A 96 -5.27 1.65 -6.94
C ILE A 96 -4.10 2.64 -6.95
N ALA A 97 -3.68 3.09 -8.13
CA ALA A 97 -2.55 4.03 -8.27
C ALA A 97 -2.82 5.33 -7.51
N GLU A 98 -4.03 5.85 -7.60
CA GLU A 98 -4.43 7.07 -6.89
C GLU A 98 -4.38 6.86 -5.38
N ARG A 99 -4.90 5.73 -4.90
CA ARG A 99 -4.88 5.42 -3.47
C ARG A 99 -3.46 5.24 -2.95
N LEU A 100 -2.60 4.59 -3.72
CA LEU A 100 -1.18 4.44 -3.34
C LEU A 100 -0.50 5.81 -3.24
N THR A 101 -0.81 6.73 -4.16
CA THR A 101 -0.28 8.08 -4.12
C THR A 101 -0.73 8.81 -2.85
N ASN A 102 -2.00 8.66 -2.47
CA ASN A 102 -2.51 9.25 -1.24
C ASN A 102 -1.84 8.67 0.01
N LEU A 103 -1.62 7.36 0.03
CA LEU A 103 -0.89 6.72 1.14
C LEU A 103 0.54 7.24 1.24
N ALA A 104 1.21 7.37 0.10
CA ALA A 104 2.58 7.88 0.05
C ALA A 104 2.64 9.31 0.60
N ARG A 105 1.68 10.14 0.22
CA ARG A 105 1.61 11.52 0.72
C ARG A 105 1.41 11.57 2.23
N GLN A 106 0.50 10.76 2.75
CA GLN A 106 0.26 10.67 4.19
C GLN A 106 1.48 10.17 4.93
N ASN A 107 2.19 9.18 4.35
CA ASN A 107 3.41 8.66 4.94
C ASN A 107 4.50 9.73 5.00
N GLU A 108 4.66 10.54 3.95
CA GLU A 108 5.64 11.63 3.94
C GLU A 108 5.33 12.65 5.02
N GLY A 109 4.06 12.98 5.22
CA GLY A 109 3.65 13.89 6.29
C GLY A 109 3.97 13.33 7.67
N TRP A 110 3.69 12.06 7.88
CA TRP A 110 3.97 11.37 9.15
C TRP A 110 5.48 11.30 9.41
N LEU A 111 6.25 10.93 8.38
CA LEU A 111 7.71 10.87 8.47
C LEU A 111 8.31 12.24 8.81
N LYS A 112 7.87 13.26 8.09
CA LYS A 112 8.35 14.63 8.31
C LYS A 112 8.14 15.09 9.75
N LYS A 113 6.97 14.79 10.30
CA LYS A 113 6.65 15.12 11.69
C LYS A 113 7.59 14.42 12.66
N ASN A 114 7.89 13.16 12.44
CA ASN A 114 8.75 12.39 13.35
C ASN A 114 10.22 12.77 13.24
N VAL A 115 10.70 13.09 12.06
CA VAL A 115 12.07 13.59 11.88
C VAL A 115 12.25 14.93 12.59
N LYS A 116 11.25 15.81 12.47
CA LYS A 116 11.26 17.11 13.12
C LYS A 116 11.27 16.97 14.64
N ASP A 117 10.49 16.02 15.18
CA ASP A 117 10.41 15.78 16.61
C ASP A 117 11.72 15.23 17.18
N GLU A 118 12.50 14.52 16.36
CA GLU A 118 13.83 14.01 16.75
C GLU A 118 14.91 15.08 16.74
N GLY A 119 14.75 16.05 15.88
CA GLY A 119 15.69 17.15 15.74
C GLY A 119 15.67 18.07 16.92
#